data_c2ce9f3542d0c39892dca8845e385f10
#
_entry.id   c2ce9f3542d0c39892dca8845e385f10
#
_cell.length_a   1.000
_cell.length_b   1.000
_cell.length_c   1.000
_cell.angle_alpha   90.00
_cell.angle_beta   90.00
_cell.angle_gamma   90.00
#
_symmetry.space_group_name_H-M   'P 1'
#
loop_
_entity.id
_entity.type
_entity.pdbx_description
1 polymer ?
#
loop_
_entity_poly.entity_id
_entity_poly.type
_entity_poly.pdbx_seq_one_letter_code
_entity_poly.pdbx_strand_id
1 'polypeptide(L)'
;MELRVAEYKDYERIAQLHADSWKRHYRGVLTDSYLDSEAIDDKLLIWQTRLTNPPFNQHIVLAEEGGLLLGFVCVFGNHDFERGSFIEALHVDDGYRGRGIGKQLLLAVAEWHQQYFKDSGLYLEVVSQNTQAVEFYRHLGGQECKERNWRAPGGSEVLEKVFRWTNAQSLVSGIEEHVVYS
;
A
#
# COMPACT_ATOMS: atom_id res chain seq x y z
N MET A 1 5.11 -10.61 -15.97
CA MET A 1 5.02 -9.46 -15.05
C MET A 1 6.41 -9.09 -14.56
N GLU A 2 6.69 -7.82 -14.52
CA GLU A 2 7.99 -7.28 -14.09
C GLU A 2 7.79 -6.31 -12.93
N LEU A 3 8.69 -6.35 -11.94
CA LEU A 3 8.72 -5.38 -10.85
C LEU A 3 9.82 -4.35 -11.13
N ARG A 4 9.52 -3.08 -10.94
CA ARG A 4 10.43 -1.99 -11.25
C ARG A 4 10.28 -0.86 -10.23
N VAL A 5 11.37 -0.21 -9.86
CA VAL A 5 11.32 0.99 -9.00
C VAL A 5 10.71 2.13 -9.81
N ALA A 6 9.82 2.89 -9.19
CA ALA A 6 9.15 4.01 -9.84
C ALA A 6 10.12 5.16 -10.13
N GLU A 7 9.88 5.84 -11.26
CA GLU A 7 10.57 7.05 -11.68
C GLU A 7 9.58 8.21 -11.75
N TYR A 8 10.07 9.43 -11.87
CA TYR A 8 9.21 10.62 -11.96
C TYR A 8 8.13 10.48 -13.05
N LYS A 9 8.48 9.94 -14.20
CA LYS A 9 7.54 9.76 -15.34
C LYS A 9 6.33 8.90 -14.99
N ASP A 10 6.37 8.16 -13.89
CA ASP A 10 5.32 7.23 -13.50
C ASP A 10 4.21 7.87 -12.64
N TYR A 11 4.36 9.14 -12.21
CA TYR A 11 3.47 9.71 -11.21
C TYR A 11 2.01 9.75 -11.67
N GLU A 12 1.75 10.02 -12.95
CA GLU A 12 0.38 10.07 -13.48
C GLU A 12 -0.31 8.71 -13.44
N ARG A 13 0.40 7.66 -13.83
CA ARG A 13 -0.12 6.29 -13.82
C ARG A 13 -0.41 5.81 -12.42
N ILE A 14 0.49 6.09 -11.49
CA ILE A 14 0.32 5.75 -10.06
C ILE A 14 -0.90 6.49 -9.50
N ALA A 15 -0.99 7.80 -9.75
CA ALA A 15 -2.10 8.62 -9.29
C ALA A 15 -3.44 8.11 -9.82
N GLN A 16 -3.50 7.74 -11.10
CA GLN A 16 -4.72 7.25 -11.72
C GLN A 16 -5.16 5.92 -11.09
N LEU A 17 -4.23 4.99 -10.94
CA LEU A 17 -4.54 3.70 -10.29
C LEU A 17 -5.01 3.90 -8.85
N HIS A 18 -4.34 4.79 -8.11
CA HIS A 18 -4.68 5.10 -6.72
C HIS A 18 -6.08 5.71 -6.62
N ALA A 19 -6.37 6.72 -7.44
CA ALA A 19 -7.69 7.38 -7.44
C ALA A 19 -8.80 6.40 -7.84
N ASP A 20 -8.58 5.58 -8.87
CA ASP A 20 -9.56 4.59 -9.33
C ASP A 20 -9.84 3.54 -8.25
N SER A 21 -8.80 3.09 -7.54
CA SER A 21 -8.93 2.15 -6.43
C SER A 21 -9.79 2.74 -5.30
N TRP A 22 -9.53 3.98 -4.90
CA TRP A 22 -10.33 4.65 -3.88
C TRP A 22 -11.77 4.86 -4.33
N LYS A 23 -11.97 5.29 -5.57
CA LYS A 23 -13.29 5.50 -6.15
C LYS A 23 -14.14 4.24 -6.07
N ARG A 24 -13.51 3.09 -6.30
CA ARG A 24 -14.18 1.79 -6.34
C ARG A 24 -14.42 1.21 -4.95
N HIS A 25 -13.43 1.31 -4.06
CA HIS A 25 -13.46 0.60 -2.78
C HIS A 25 -13.91 1.45 -1.61
N TYR A 26 -13.95 2.77 -1.74
CA TYR A 26 -14.26 3.67 -0.63
C TYR A 26 -15.60 4.38 -0.77
N ARG A 27 -16.49 3.89 -1.65
CA ARG A 27 -17.88 4.36 -1.68
C ARG A 27 -18.53 4.05 -0.34
N GLY A 28 -19.25 5.04 0.22
CA GLY A 28 -19.86 4.91 1.54
C GLY A 28 -18.90 5.12 2.71
N VAL A 29 -17.60 5.25 2.44
CA VAL A 29 -16.56 5.54 3.45
C VAL A 29 -16.11 6.98 3.31
N LEU A 30 -15.68 7.38 2.11
CA LEU A 30 -15.38 8.77 1.77
C LEU A 30 -16.56 9.36 1.00
N THR A 31 -16.65 10.69 0.99
CA THR A 31 -17.76 11.35 0.28
C THR A 31 -17.68 11.12 -1.22
N ASP A 32 -18.83 10.97 -1.87
CA ASP A 32 -18.88 10.81 -3.33
C ASP A 32 -18.31 12.03 -4.06
N SER A 33 -18.56 13.22 -3.55
CA SER A 33 -18.02 14.45 -4.17
C SER A 33 -16.50 14.45 -4.18
N TYR A 34 -15.86 14.01 -3.09
CA TYR A 34 -14.41 13.87 -3.06
C TYR A 34 -13.93 12.82 -4.06
N LEU A 35 -14.51 11.63 -4.02
CA LEU A 35 -14.09 10.50 -4.86
C LEU A 35 -14.24 10.81 -6.35
N ASP A 36 -15.31 11.51 -6.73
CA ASP A 36 -15.62 11.75 -8.14
C ASP A 36 -14.98 13.02 -8.72
N SER A 37 -14.70 14.03 -7.86
CA SER A 37 -14.27 15.34 -8.35
C SER A 37 -12.87 15.75 -7.88
N GLU A 38 -12.39 15.26 -6.74
CA GLU A 38 -11.16 15.75 -6.13
C GLU A 38 -10.05 14.71 -6.01
N ALA A 39 -10.40 13.43 -5.93
CA ALA A 39 -9.43 12.37 -5.63
C ALA A 39 -8.28 12.31 -6.65
N ILE A 40 -8.58 12.41 -7.94
CA ILE A 40 -7.53 12.34 -8.99
C ILE A 40 -6.54 13.50 -8.85
N ASP A 41 -7.02 14.72 -8.63
CA ASP A 41 -6.14 15.88 -8.48
C ASP A 41 -5.28 15.78 -7.23
N ASP A 42 -5.85 15.31 -6.12
CA ASP A 42 -5.10 15.06 -4.89
C ASP A 42 -3.99 14.03 -5.10
N LYS A 43 -4.30 12.93 -5.79
CA LYS A 43 -3.32 11.87 -6.04
C LYS A 43 -2.22 12.33 -7.00
N LEU A 44 -2.58 13.08 -8.03
CA LEU A 44 -1.59 13.68 -8.94
C LEU A 44 -0.60 14.56 -8.16
N LEU A 45 -1.10 15.41 -7.27
CA LEU A 45 -0.25 16.27 -6.46
C LEU A 45 0.66 15.45 -5.52
N ILE A 46 0.10 14.47 -4.82
CA ILE A 46 0.86 13.62 -3.90
C ILE A 46 2.00 12.89 -4.62
N TRP A 47 1.69 12.20 -5.70
CA TRP A 47 2.68 11.36 -6.39
C TRP A 47 3.71 12.18 -7.14
N GLN A 48 3.30 13.29 -7.75
CA GLN A 48 4.24 14.22 -8.35
C GLN A 48 5.24 14.76 -7.32
N THR A 49 4.73 15.19 -6.16
CA THR A 49 5.56 15.70 -5.07
C THR A 49 6.55 14.66 -4.57
N ARG A 50 6.07 13.43 -4.31
CA ARG A 50 6.89 12.33 -3.82
C ARG A 50 8.01 11.94 -4.78
N LEU A 51 7.76 12.03 -6.08
CA LEU A 51 8.72 11.61 -7.10
C LEU A 51 9.60 12.73 -7.65
N THR A 52 9.28 13.99 -7.33
CA THR A 52 10.13 15.13 -7.73
C THR A 52 11.44 15.14 -6.96
N ASN A 53 11.40 14.90 -5.66
CA ASN A 53 12.58 14.92 -4.79
C ASN A 53 12.39 13.88 -3.69
N PRO A 54 12.53 12.59 -4.03
CA PRO A 54 12.20 11.52 -3.08
C PRO A 54 13.18 11.50 -1.91
N PRO A 55 12.66 11.39 -0.66
CA PRO A 55 13.53 11.19 0.49
C PRO A 55 14.22 9.82 0.42
N PHE A 56 15.38 9.70 1.08
CA PHE A 56 16.18 8.47 1.02
C PHE A 56 15.43 7.23 1.53
N ASN A 57 14.45 7.42 2.43
CA ASN A 57 13.71 6.31 3.03
C ASN A 57 12.41 5.96 2.28
N GLN A 58 12.13 6.62 1.17
CA GLN A 58 10.97 6.30 0.33
C GLN A 58 11.33 5.25 -0.70
N HIS A 59 10.47 4.25 -0.85
CA HIS A 59 10.64 3.22 -1.86
C HIS A 59 9.30 2.90 -2.50
N ILE A 60 9.23 3.01 -3.83
CA ILE A 60 8.01 2.77 -4.59
C ILE A 60 8.32 1.74 -5.67
N VAL A 61 7.57 0.61 -5.64
CA VAL A 61 7.74 -0.47 -6.62
C VAL A 61 6.47 -0.62 -7.44
N LEU A 62 6.65 -0.74 -8.73
CA LEU A 62 5.58 -0.94 -9.70
C LEU A 62 5.59 -2.39 -10.19
N ALA A 63 4.40 -2.94 -10.42
CA ALA A 63 4.22 -4.19 -11.14
C ALA A 63 3.68 -3.86 -12.52
N GLU A 64 4.39 -4.27 -13.57
CA GLU A 64 4.06 -3.96 -14.95
C GLU A 64 3.99 -5.20 -15.82
N GLU A 65 3.17 -5.15 -16.87
CA GLU A 65 3.10 -6.19 -17.89
C GLU A 65 2.68 -5.55 -19.21
N GLY A 66 3.54 -5.70 -20.23
CA GLY A 66 3.24 -5.14 -21.54
C GLY A 66 3.03 -3.63 -21.56
N GLY A 67 3.72 -2.89 -20.72
CA GLY A 67 3.59 -1.44 -20.59
C GLY A 67 2.43 -0.98 -19.74
N LEU A 68 1.62 -1.90 -19.21
CA LEU A 68 0.49 -1.58 -18.34
C LEU A 68 0.91 -1.66 -16.87
N LEU A 69 0.45 -0.68 -16.07
CA LEU A 69 0.64 -0.70 -14.63
C LEU A 69 -0.45 -1.59 -14.00
N LEU A 70 -0.03 -2.69 -13.38
CA LEU A 70 -0.93 -3.65 -12.73
C LEU A 70 -1.13 -3.36 -11.24
N GLY A 71 -0.15 -2.74 -10.61
CA GLY A 71 -0.19 -2.42 -9.19
C GLY A 71 1.05 -1.68 -8.76
N PHE A 72 1.00 -1.15 -7.53
CA PHE A 72 2.17 -0.48 -6.94
C PHE A 72 2.13 -0.59 -5.42
N VAL A 73 3.29 -0.40 -4.81
CA VAL A 73 3.44 -0.28 -3.36
C VAL A 73 4.36 0.87 -3.03
N CYS A 74 4.05 1.60 -1.94
CA CYS A 74 4.90 2.66 -1.41
C CYS A 74 5.20 2.37 0.05
N VAL A 75 6.47 2.40 0.42
CA VAL A 75 6.93 2.19 1.79
C VAL A 75 7.89 3.30 2.20
N PHE A 76 7.80 3.71 3.48
CA PHE A 76 8.71 4.67 4.10
C PHE A 76 9.47 3.95 5.22
N GLY A 77 10.80 3.84 5.05
CA GLY A 77 11.66 3.14 6.00
C GLY A 77 11.75 3.86 7.34
N ASN A 78 11.67 3.10 8.43
CA ASN A 78 11.74 3.60 9.81
C ASN A 78 10.88 4.83 10.05
N HIS A 79 9.68 4.82 9.51
CA HIS A 79 8.73 5.93 9.60
C HIS A 79 8.25 6.17 11.03
N ASP A 80 8.08 5.11 11.80
CA ASP A 80 7.67 5.16 13.20
C ASP A 80 8.74 4.51 14.08
N PHE A 81 9.06 5.17 15.20
CA PHE A 81 10.12 4.72 16.09
C PHE A 81 9.86 3.32 16.66
N GLU A 82 8.60 3.01 16.99
CA GLU A 82 8.24 1.72 17.59
C GLU A 82 7.85 0.68 16.57
N ARG A 83 7.12 1.08 15.51
CA ARG A 83 6.53 0.13 14.56
C ARG A 83 7.40 -0.15 13.34
N GLY A 84 8.33 0.74 13.03
CA GLY A 84 9.29 0.57 11.96
C GLY A 84 8.87 1.19 10.63
N SER A 85 9.05 0.45 9.54
CA SER A 85 8.74 0.94 8.20
C SER A 85 7.24 0.90 7.93
N PHE A 86 6.75 1.96 7.29
CA PHE A 86 5.33 2.16 7.00
C PHE A 86 5.02 1.79 5.55
N ILE A 87 4.24 0.73 5.35
CA ILE A 87 3.67 0.40 4.04
C ILE A 87 2.45 1.32 3.87
N GLU A 88 2.68 2.45 3.20
CA GLU A 88 1.71 3.55 3.16
C GLU A 88 0.62 3.33 2.12
N ALA A 89 0.95 2.64 1.01
CA ALA A 89 -0.01 2.37 -0.06
C ALA A 89 0.31 1.05 -0.73
N LEU A 90 -0.72 0.27 -1.01
CA LEU A 90 -0.66 -0.95 -1.82
C LEU A 90 -1.95 -1.04 -2.61
N HIS A 91 -1.86 -0.95 -3.92
CA HIS A 91 -3.03 -1.01 -4.80
C HIS A 91 -2.74 -1.88 -6.00
N VAL A 92 -3.70 -2.75 -6.34
CA VAL A 92 -3.66 -3.61 -7.52
C VAL A 92 -4.89 -3.28 -8.37
N ASP A 93 -4.69 -3.13 -9.68
CA ASP A 93 -5.79 -2.91 -10.61
C ASP A 93 -6.79 -4.06 -10.51
N ASP A 94 -8.07 -3.73 -10.40
CA ASP A 94 -9.12 -4.73 -10.20
C ASP A 94 -9.18 -5.78 -11.30
N GLY A 95 -8.82 -5.41 -12.54
CA GLY A 95 -8.78 -6.35 -13.66
C GLY A 95 -7.70 -7.42 -13.53
N TYR A 96 -6.77 -7.27 -12.59
CA TYR A 96 -5.63 -8.17 -12.43
C TYR A 96 -5.57 -8.80 -11.03
N ARG A 97 -6.64 -8.73 -10.27
CA ARG A 97 -6.73 -9.38 -8.96
C ARG A 97 -6.71 -10.90 -9.08
N GLY A 98 -6.26 -11.56 -8.02
CA GLY A 98 -6.17 -13.02 -7.96
C GLY A 98 -4.92 -13.60 -8.63
N ARG A 99 -3.98 -12.76 -9.05
CA ARG A 99 -2.73 -13.18 -9.70
C ARG A 99 -1.52 -13.11 -8.77
N GLY A 100 -1.72 -12.80 -7.50
CA GLY A 100 -0.63 -12.70 -6.53
C GLY A 100 0.22 -11.44 -6.63
N ILE A 101 -0.25 -10.41 -7.32
CA ILE A 101 0.52 -9.17 -7.54
C ILE A 101 0.77 -8.45 -6.23
N GLY A 102 -0.24 -8.34 -5.36
CA GLY A 102 -0.08 -7.72 -4.03
C GLY A 102 0.99 -8.41 -3.20
N LYS A 103 1.00 -9.74 -3.21
CA LYS A 103 2.02 -10.53 -2.50
C LYS A 103 3.41 -10.32 -3.07
N GLN A 104 3.55 -10.26 -4.39
CA GLN A 104 4.84 -9.98 -5.04
C GLN A 104 5.37 -8.60 -4.66
N LEU A 105 4.48 -7.60 -4.63
CA LEU A 105 4.85 -6.25 -4.20
C LEU A 105 5.28 -6.21 -2.74
N LEU A 106 4.58 -6.93 -1.87
CA LEU A 106 4.95 -7.01 -0.45
C LEU A 106 6.25 -7.77 -0.23
N LEU A 107 6.55 -8.79 -1.04
CA LEU A 107 7.85 -9.46 -1.01
C LEU A 107 8.98 -8.49 -1.37
N ALA A 108 8.77 -7.64 -2.37
CA ALA A 108 9.75 -6.62 -2.74
C ALA A 108 9.98 -5.62 -1.59
N VAL A 109 8.92 -5.24 -0.87
CA VAL A 109 9.03 -4.39 0.32
C VAL A 109 9.84 -5.09 1.41
N ALA A 110 9.55 -6.36 1.68
CA ALA A 110 10.24 -7.12 2.72
C ALA A 110 11.75 -7.25 2.40
N GLU A 111 12.09 -7.50 1.15
CA GLU A 111 13.47 -7.59 0.68
C GLU A 111 14.21 -6.26 0.87
N TRP A 112 13.60 -5.15 0.45
CA TRP A 112 14.17 -3.82 0.62
C TRP A 112 14.34 -3.46 2.10
N HIS A 113 13.33 -3.73 2.92
CA HIS A 113 13.36 -3.46 4.36
C HIS A 113 14.47 -4.28 5.04
N GLN A 114 14.61 -5.55 4.69
CA GLN A 114 15.66 -6.41 5.25
C GLN A 114 17.05 -5.90 4.92
N GLN A 115 17.21 -5.30 3.74
CA GLN A 115 18.52 -4.77 3.31
C GLN A 115 18.88 -3.48 4.03
N TYR A 116 17.93 -2.59 4.26
CA TYR A 116 18.22 -1.21 4.71
C TYR A 116 17.73 -0.90 6.12
N PHE A 117 16.76 -1.64 6.65
CA PHE A 117 16.12 -1.34 7.94
C PHE A 117 15.85 -2.61 8.76
N LYS A 118 16.74 -3.58 8.68
CA LYS A 118 16.55 -4.94 9.20
C LYS A 118 16.23 -5.04 10.70
N ASP A 119 16.61 -4.04 11.49
CA ASP A 119 16.44 -4.07 12.95
C ASP A 119 15.08 -3.55 13.40
N SER A 120 14.20 -3.22 12.48
CA SER A 120 12.86 -2.72 12.79
C SER A 120 11.77 -3.57 12.15
N GLY A 121 10.51 -3.29 12.55
CA GLY A 121 9.35 -3.98 12.01
C GLY A 121 8.77 -3.29 10.78
N LEU A 122 7.63 -3.79 10.37
CA LEU A 122 6.81 -3.25 9.29
C LEU A 122 5.39 -3.07 9.81
N TYR A 123 4.70 -2.04 9.35
CA TYR A 123 3.30 -1.82 9.71
C TYR A 123 2.54 -1.15 8.57
N LEU A 124 1.22 -1.23 8.65
CA LEU A 124 0.34 -0.52 7.75
C LEU A 124 -0.97 -0.15 8.47
N GLU A 125 -1.71 0.73 7.83
CA GLU A 125 -3.02 1.17 8.28
C GLU A 125 -4.03 0.82 7.19
N VAL A 126 -5.17 0.25 7.58
CA VAL A 126 -6.20 -0.19 6.65
C VAL A 126 -7.58 0.24 7.15
N VAL A 127 -8.42 0.73 6.25
CA VAL A 127 -9.80 1.11 6.58
C VAL A 127 -10.55 -0.11 7.12
N SER A 128 -11.13 0.02 8.32
CA SER A 128 -11.82 -1.09 9.00
C SER A 128 -12.96 -1.69 8.17
N GLN A 129 -13.66 -0.87 7.39
CA GLN A 129 -14.77 -1.31 6.56
C GLN A 129 -14.30 -2.05 5.30
N ASN A 130 -13.04 -1.97 4.94
CA ASN A 130 -12.46 -2.73 3.85
C ASN A 130 -12.12 -4.14 4.33
N THR A 131 -13.15 -4.94 4.56
CA THR A 131 -13.04 -6.28 5.16
C THR A 131 -12.16 -7.22 4.35
N GLN A 132 -12.17 -7.09 3.03
CA GLN A 132 -11.34 -7.89 2.15
C GLN A 132 -9.84 -7.62 2.40
N ALA A 133 -9.45 -6.36 2.50
CA ALA A 133 -8.07 -5.99 2.80
C ALA A 133 -7.68 -6.39 4.23
N VAL A 134 -8.56 -6.17 5.21
CA VAL A 134 -8.32 -6.57 6.60
C VAL A 134 -8.03 -8.06 6.68
N GLU A 135 -8.85 -8.90 6.05
CA GLU A 135 -8.64 -10.35 6.02
C GLU A 135 -7.36 -10.74 5.27
N PHE A 136 -7.07 -10.04 4.17
CA PHE A 136 -5.82 -10.26 3.43
C PHE A 136 -4.59 -10.08 4.34
N TYR A 137 -4.50 -8.95 5.05
CA TYR A 137 -3.35 -8.70 5.92
C TYR A 137 -3.30 -9.63 7.12
N ARG A 138 -4.46 -10.01 7.67
CA ARG A 138 -4.52 -10.99 8.74
C ARG A 138 -3.99 -12.36 8.29
N HIS A 139 -4.38 -12.80 7.10
CA HIS A 139 -3.88 -14.06 6.52
C HIS A 139 -2.37 -14.03 6.23
N LEU A 140 -1.81 -12.86 5.98
CA LEU A 140 -0.37 -12.72 5.80
C LEU A 140 0.40 -12.67 7.13
N GLY A 141 -0.25 -12.98 8.23
CA GLY A 141 0.38 -13.01 9.55
C GLY A 141 0.49 -11.65 10.22
N GLY A 142 -0.14 -10.64 9.67
CA GLY A 142 -0.20 -9.32 10.28
C GLY A 142 -0.94 -9.36 11.60
N GLN A 143 -0.37 -8.73 12.62
CA GLN A 143 -0.95 -8.65 13.95
C GLN A 143 -1.66 -7.31 14.12
N GLU A 144 -2.96 -7.36 14.39
CA GLU A 144 -3.74 -6.15 14.68
C GLU A 144 -3.29 -5.60 16.03
N CYS A 145 -2.72 -4.40 16.05
CA CYS A 145 -2.15 -3.84 17.25
C CYS A 145 -2.93 -2.64 17.81
N LYS A 146 -3.70 -1.95 16.98
CA LYS A 146 -4.60 -0.88 17.45
C LYS A 146 -5.58 -0.44 16.37
N GLU A 147 -6.55 0.38 16.77
CA GLU A 147 -7.43 1.12 15.88
C GLU A 147 -7.11 2.62 15.99
N ARG A 148 -7.37 3.37 14.93
CA ARG A 148 -7.19 4.81 14.92
C ARG A 148 -8.28 5.47 14.11
N ASN A 149 -8.58 6.74 14.43
CA ASN A 149 -9.47 7.56 13.61
C ASN A 149 -8.65 8.33 12.60
N TRP A 150 -9.03 8.23 11.34
CA TRP A 150 -8.44 8.96 10.24
C TRP A 150 -9.40 10.04 9.77
N ARG A 151 -8.94 11.28 9.79
CA ARG A 151 -9.69 12.37 9.17
C ARG A 151 -9.36 12.35 7.68
N ALA A 152 -10.24 11.72 6.90
CA ALA A 152 -10.02 11.50 5.49
C ALA A 152 -10.23 12.79 4.69
N PRO A 153 -9.61 12.88 3.50
CA PRO A 153 -9.93 13.96 2.55
C PRO A 153 -11.44 13.99 2.27
N GLY A 154 -12.01 15.18 2.12
CA GLY A 154 -13.46 15.34 1.96
C GLY A 154 -14.22 15.44 3.27
N GLY A 155 -13.55 15.31 4.43
CA GLY A 155 -14.09 15.57 5.76
C GLY A 155 -14.67 14.38 6.51
N SER A 156 -14.66 13.18 5.92
CA SER A 156 -15.13 11.98 6.61
C SER A 156 -14.16 11.57 7.72
N GLU A 157 -14.71 11.10 8.85
CA GLU A 157 -13.92 10.42 9.87
C GLU A 157 -14.04 8.91 9.66
N VAL A 158 -12.91 8.23 9.53
CA VAL A 158 -12.84 6.84 9.13
C VAL A 158 -12.03 6.06 10.15
N LEU A 159 -12.58 4.93 10.61
CA LEU A 159 -11.86 4.04 11.51
C LEU A 159 -10.89 3.17 10.71
N GLU A 160 -9.63 3.16 11.14
CA GLU A 160 -8.59 2.32 10.56
C GLU A 160 -8.07 1.32 11.58
N LYS A 161 -7.65 0.15 11.08
CA LYS A 161 -6.90 -0.85 11.85
C LYS A 161 -5.43 -0.76 11.50
N VAL A 162 -4.56 -0.94 12.49
CA VAL A 162 -3.11 -0.99 12.29
C VAL A 162 -2.65 -2.44 12.41
N PHE A 163 -2.02 -2.93 11.36
CA PHE A 163 -1.39 -4.26 11.33
C PHE A 163 0.13 -4.11 11.35
N ARG A 164 0.80 -5.01 12.07
CA ARG A 164 2.25 -5.00 12.17
C ARG A 164 2.84 -6.39 11.99
N TRP A 165 4.08 -6.40 11.51
CA TRP A 165 4.96 -7.58 11.48
C TRP A 165 6.23 -7.23 12.24
N THR A 166 6.71 -8.15 13.06
CA THR A 166 7.88 -7.91 13.92
C THR A 166 9.14 -7.60 13.10
N ASN A 167 9.28 -8.24 11.94
CA ASN A 167 10.39 -8.06 11.01
C ASN A 167 9.99 -8.49 9.60
N ALA A 168 10.91 -8.31 8.65
CA ALA A 168 10.65 -8.69 7.26
C ALA A 168 10.39 -10.20 7.11
N GLN A 169 11.10 -11.03 7.86
CA GLN A 169 10.93 -12.49 7.79
C GLN A 169 9.52 -12.91 8.20
N SER A 170 8.92 -12.26 9.18
CA SER A 170 7.52 -12.54 9.58
C SER A 170 6.56 -12.29 8.43
N LEU A 171 6.75 -11.23 7.67
CA LEU A 171 5.93 -10.94 6.49
C LEU A 171 6.16 -11.97 5.40
N VAL A 172 7.41 -12.30 5.09
CA VAL A 172 7.76 -13.31 4.09
C VAL A 172 7.13 -14.66 4.44
N SER A 173 7.25 -15.08 5.69
CA SER A 173 6.66 -16.36 6.17
C SER A 173 5.14 -16.36 6.01
N GLY A 174 4.48 -15.25 6.36
CA GLY A 174 3.03 -15.12 6.19
C GLY A 174 2.60 -15.25 4.73
N ILE A 175 3.35 -14.63 3.82
CA ILE A 175 3.07 -14.71 2.39
C ILE A 175 3.26 -16.15 1.87
N GLU A 176 4.35 -16.82 2.24
CA GLU A 176 4.67 -18.19 1.80
C GLU A 176 3.64 -19.19 2.31
N GLU A 177 3.25 -19.10 3.58
CA GLU A 177 2.21 -19.96 4.16
C GLU A 177 0.88 -19.82 3.42
N HIS A 178 0.48 -18.58 3.11
CA HIS A 178 -0.76 -18.33 2.39
C HIS A 178 -0.71 -18.93 0.96
N VAL A 179 0.43 -18.90 0.29
CA VAL A 179 0.59 -19.52 -1.03
C VAL A 179 0.44 -21.03 -0.95
N VAL A 180 0.98 -21.67 0.10
CA VAL A 180 0.90 -23.12 0.27
C VAL A 180 -0.55 -23.59 0.46
N TYR A 181 -1.38 -22.80 1.14
CA TYR A 181 -2.77 -23.18 1.46
C TYR A 181 -3.81 -22.58 0.52
N SER A 182 -3.40 -21.75 -0.40
CA SER A 182 -4.30 -21.17 -1.41
C SER A 182 -4.21 -21.91 -2.73
#